data_c1f739d0bdb7df537e977ed08d6ea61d
#
_entry.id   c1f739d0bdb7df537e977ed08d6ea61d
#
_cell.length_a   1.000
_cell.length_b   1.000
_cell.length_c   1.000
_cell.angle_alpha   90.00
_cell.angle_beta   90.00
_cell.angle_gamma   90.00
#
_symmetry.space_group_name_H-M   'P 1'
#
loop_
_entity.id
_entity.type
_entity.pdbx_description
1 polymer ?
#
loop_
_entity_poly.entity_id
_entity_poly.type
_entity_poly.pdbx_seq_one_letter_code
_entity_poly.pdbx_strand_id
1 'polypeptide(L)'
;MSKVKPNDLFLFEGISYMVFNKDFTQVALSKKDNIIYIYLVKDIIRTSTWKLLNKLEAHSHYISGLDWNSYTNKILSCSYDKTSLVWKKDDNKWIPSNVVSQTKLGYLCCKWNYRGDKFCEGTSDNNLFIGYYNTENNWWTVKNIKIHKSSVLCCEIDPTSLFVISGSTDLTIYISSCYLPFIDDIHLTEHTKSLVQEFGVTLYEFHTNCWINSVTWTLSGKFGLAAGQDSTIEVIDYKNKKTDVINCKHSPVTFILANGDNSFYAVCYDRNILEYEKKENQWKVKKTITDESGIKLAEKLSKGRDLSDVIKICRSYHKVEVKSLATKKNPHLHKSIISSVNIRNKILITSDIAGFVKCWNI
;
A
#
# COMPACT_ATOMS: atom_id res chain seq x y z
N MET A 1 6.76 -30.96 10.52
CA MET A 1 6.52 -29.64 9.87
C MET A 1 7.85 -28.95 9.71
N SER A 2 8.39 -28.94 8.49
CA SER A 2 9.69 -28.34 8.17
C SER A 2 9.58 -26.81 8.28
N LYS A 3 10.36 -26.22 9.18
CA LYS A 3 10.55 -24.75 9.21
C LYS A 3 11.17 -24.33 7.89
N VAL A 4 10.40 -23.66 7.05
CA VAL A 4 10.90 -23.03 5.82
C VAL A 4 11.87 -21.95 6.27
N LYS A 5 13.17 -22.14 6.03
CA LYS A 5 14.17 -21.08 6.23
C LYS A 5 13.92 -20.02 5.18
N PRO A 6 13.75 -18.75 5.54
CA PRO A 6 13.65 -17.69 4.55
C PRO A 6 14.97 -17.63 3.76
N ASN A 7 14.89 -17.89 2.47
CA ASN A 7 16.02 -17.67 1.58
C ASN A 7 16.09 -16.18 1.29
N ASP A 8 16.98 -15.48 1.96
CA ASP A 8 17.31 -14.08 1.65
C ASP A 8 17.94 -14.02 0.26
N LEU A 9 17.22 -13.54 -0.70
CA LEU A 9 17.79 -13.28 -2.00
C LEU A 9 17.76 -11.76 -2.29
N PHE A 10 18.99 -11.25 -2.44
CA PHE A 10 19.23 -9.92 -2.99
C PHE A 10 18.88 -9.97 -4.47
N LEU A 11 17.78 -9.35 -4.85
CA LEU A 11 17.34 -9.31 -6.25
C LEU A 11 17.83 -8.05 -6.96
N PHE A 12 17.91 -6.91 -6.24
CA PHE A 12 18.09 -5.62 -6.89
C PHE A 12 18.63 -4.56 -5.94
N GLU A 13 19.17 -3.48 -6.50
CA GLU A 13 19.41 -2.23 -5.80
C GLU A 13 18.07 -1.50 -5.61
N GLY A 14 17.44 -1.68 -4.45
CA GLY A 14 16.28 -0.90 -4.00
C GLY A 14 14.96 -1.22 -4.71
N ILE A 15 14.00 -1.85 -4.03
CA ILE A 15 12.64 -2.03 -4.52
C ILE A 15 11.75 -0.94 -3.91
N SER A 16 11.13 -0.10 -4.75
CA SER A 16 10.16 0.92 -4.32
C SER A 16 8.75 0.34 -4.26
N TYR A 17 8.35 -0.41 -5.30
CA TYR A 17 7.03 -1.05 -5.40
C TYR A 17 7.16 -2.45 -5.98
N MET A 18 6.29 -3.36 -5.52
CA MET A 18 6.20 -4.73 -5.99
C MET A 18 4.74 -5.15 -6.02
N VAL A 19 4.23 -5.52 -7.18
CA VAL A 19 2.84 -5.97 -7.36
C VAL A 19 2.80 -7.21 -8.24
N PHE A 20 1.90 -8.13 -7.93
CA PHE A 20 1.75 -9.39 -8.65
C PHE A 20 0.50 -9.38 -9.55
N ASN A 21 0.55 -10.16 -10.63
CA ASN A 21 -0.64 -10.50 -11.38
C ASN A 21 -1.53 -11.48 -10.59
N LYS A 22 -2.76 -11.73 -11.06
CA LYS A 22 -3.76 -12.58 -10.39
C LYS A 22 -3.22 -13.95 -9.94
N ASP A 23 -2.45 -14.60 -10.81
CA ASP A 23 -2.00 -15.98 -10.59
C ASP A 23 -0.64 -16.04 -9.87
N PHE A 24 -0.04 -14.90 -9.58
CA PHE A 24 1.32 -14.78 -9.04
C PHE A 24 2.40 -15.44 -9.92
N THR A 25 2.12 -15.57 -11.20
CA THR A 25 3.08 -16.06 -12.19
C THR A 25 3.99 -14.95 -12.71
N GLN A 26 3.58 -13.70 -12.56
CA GLN A 26 4.35 -12.53 -12.93
C GLN A 26 4.32 -11.49 -11.82
N VAL A 27 5.39 -10.72 -11.73
CA VAL A 27 5.53 -9.60 -10.79
C VAL A 27 6.06 -8.38 -11.53
N ALA A 28 5.46 -7.23 -11.29
CA ALA A 28 5.98 -5.93 -11.71
C ALA A 28 6.71 -5.28 -10.53
N LEU A 29 7.93 -4.83 -10.78
CA LEU A 29 8.78 -4.16 -9.82
C LEU A 29 9.16 -2.78 -10.33
N SER A 30 9.14 -1.77 -9.48
CA SER A 30 9.86 -0.52 -9.71
C SER A 30 11.00 -0.41 -8.70
N LYS A 31 12.12 0.11 -9.18
CA LYS A 31 13.27 0.45 -8.35
C LYS A 31 13.23 1.95 -8.06
N LYS A 32 14.33 2.50 -7.57
CA LYS A 32 14.51 3.95 -7.50
C LYS A 32 14.91 4.51 -8.88
N ASP A 33 14.15 4.13 -9.91
CA ASP A 33 14.31 4.56 -11.30
C ASP A 33 12.94 4.82 -11.95
N ASN A 34 12.95 5.11 -13.24
CA ASN A 34 11.75 5.40 -14.03
C ASN A 34 11.24 4.19 -14.84
N ILE A 35 11.73 2.97 -14.54
CA ILE A 35 11.46 1.75 -15.30
C ILE A 35 10.62 0.78 -14.46
N ILE A 36 9.65 0.13 -15.08
CA ILE A 36 8.92 -1.00 -14.50
C ILE A 36 9.50 -2.29 -15.07
N TYR A 37 9.91 -3.20 -14.20
CA TYR A 37 10.49 -4.48 -14.56
C TYR A 37 9.47 -5.58 -14.34
N ILE A 38 9.15 -6.35 -15.37
CA ILE A 38 8.25 -7.51 -15.28
C ILE A 38 9.05 -8.79 -15.27
N TYR A 39 8.86 -9.58 -14.21
CA TYR A 39 9.51 -10.88 -14.05
C TYR A 39 8.52 -12.02 -14.11
N LEU A 40 8.92 -13.14 -14.72
CA LEU A 40 8.27 -14.42 -14.57
C LEU A 40 8.64 -15.02 -13.21
N VAL A 41 7.64 -15.38 -12.44
CA VAL A 41 7.78 -16.00 -11.11
C VAL A 41 7.56 -17.50 -11.25
N LYS A 42 8.64 -18.29 -11.24
CA LYS A 42 8.55 -19.76 -11.26
C LYS A 42 8.29 -20.32 -9.87
N ASP A 43 8.93 -19.73 -8.86
CA ASP A 43 8.78 -20.06 -7.45
C ASP A 43 8.78 -18.76 -6.66
N ILE A 44 7.72 -18.53 -5.88
CA ILE A 44 7.55 -17.31 -5.08
C ILE A 44 8.64 -17.24 -4.00
N ILE A 45 9.02 -18.39 -3.43
CA ILE A 45 9.99 -18.46 -2.33
C ILE A 45 11.42 -18.30 -2.84
N ARG A 46 11.68 -18.75 -4.07
CA ARG A 46 13.03 -18.76 -4.70
C ARG A 46 13.15 -17.65 -5.74
N THR A 47 13.34 -16.43 -5.27
CA THR A 47 13.47 -15.25 -6.15
C THR A 47 14.62 -15.32 -7.15
N SER A 48 15.68 -16.14 -6.89
CA SER A 48 16.74 -16.43 -7.87
C SER A 48 16.27 -17.10 -9.14
N THR A 49 15.07 -17.72 -9.12
CA THR A 49 14.48 -18.37 -10.28
C THR A 49 13.64 -17.41 -11.13
N TRP A 50 13.47 -16.17 -10.69
CA TRP A 50 12.70 -15.18 -11.41
C TRP A 50 13.44 -14.72 -12.66
N LYS A 51 12.75 -14.70 -13.79
CA LYS A 51 13.33 -14.33 -15.09
C LYS A 51 12.74 -13.01 -15.56
N LEU A 52 13.58 -12.03 -15.89
CA LEU A 52 13.13 -10.79 -16.51
C LEU A 52 12.46 -11.08 -17.86
N LEU A 53 11.24 -10.60 -18.03
CA LEU A 53 10.46 -10.71 -19.26
C LEU A 53 10.47 -9.41 -20.06
N ASN A 54 10.13 -8.30 -19.38
CA ASN A 54 9.96 -6.99 -20.02
C ASN A 54 10.51 -5.88 -19.13
N LYS A 55 10.92 -4.79 -19.78
CA LYS A 55 11.12 -3.48 -19.19
C LYS A 55 10.11 -2.53 -19.81
N LEU A 56 9.40 -1.76 -19.00
CA LEU A 56 8.42 -0.78 -19.44
C LEU A 56 9.02 0.60 -19.19
N GLU A 57 9.36 1.27 -20.29
CA GLU A 57 10.10 2.54 -20.29
C GLU A 57 9.22 3.61 -20.96
N ALA A 58 8.59 4.49 -20.13
CA ALA A 58 7.80 5.61 -20.62
C ALA A 58 7.79 6.79 -19.64
N HIS A 59 7.99 6.55 -18.34
CA HIS A 59 8.16 7.61 -17.36
C HIS A 59 9.53 8.26 -17.47
N SER A 60 9.60 9.58 -17.16
CA SER A 60 10.86 10.34 -17.16
C SER A 60 11.44 10.56 -15.76
N HIS A 61 10.70 10.20 -14.69
CA HIS A 61 11.14 10.32 -13.31
C HIS A 61 10.70 9.08 -12.49
N TYR A 62 11.10 9.02 -11.22
CA TYR A 62 10.80 7.92 -10.31
C TYR A 62 9.31 7.58 -10.29
N ILE A 63 9.02 6.29 -10.31
CA ILE A 63 7.68 5.75 -10.14
C ILE A 63 7.29 5.88 -8.67
N SER A 64 6.19 6.57 -8.41
CA SER A 64 5.64 6.86 -7.08
C SER A 64 4.41 6.03 -6.72
N GLY A 65 3.88 5.26 -7.66
CA GLY A 65 2.80 4.31 -7.45
C GLY A 65 2.76 3.27 -8.55
N LEU A 66 2.40 2.04 -8.19
CA LEU A 66 2.30 0.91 -9.10
C LEU A 66 1.21 -0.04 -8.58
N ASP A 67 0.29 -0.42 -9.46
CA ASP A 67 -0.73 -1.40 -9.14
C ASP A 67 -1.07 -2.27 -10.34
N TRP A 68 -1.36 -3.56 -10.11
CA TRP A 68 -1.70 -4.53 -11.14
C TRP A 68 -3.10 -5.07 -10.92
N ASN A 69 -4.03 -4.68 -11.78
CA ASN A 69 -5.40 -5.17 -11.65
C ASN A 69 -5.48 -6.66 -12.01
N SER A 70 -5.95 -7.45 -11.06
CA SER A 70 -6.06 -8.90 -11.17
C SER A 70 -7.16 -9.37 -12.12
N TYR A 71 -8.16 -8.53 -12.40
CA TYR A 71 -9.30 -8.87 -13.24
C TYR A 71 -9.04 -8.57 -14.72
N THR A 72 -8.56 -7.36 -15.01
CA THR A 72 -8.31 -6.90 -16.39
C THR A 72 -6.89 -7.13 -16.88
N ASN A 73 -5.99 -7.57 -15.99
CA ASN A 73 -4.56 -7.76 -16.25
C ASN A 73 -3.86 -6.50 -16.79
N LYS A 74 -4.33 -5.30 -16.40
CA LYS A 74 -3.71 -4.01 -16.70
C LYS A 74 -2.84 -3.55 -15.54
N ILE A 75 -1.75 -2.86 -15.86
CA ILE A 75 -0.90 -2.21 -14.87
C ILE A 75 -1.20 -0.71 -14.89
N LEU A 76 -1.31 -0.10 -13.71
CA LEU A 76 -1.38 1.32 -13.50
C LEU A 76 -0.06 1.76 -12.87
N SER A 77 0.54 2.80 -13.41
CA SER A 77 1.73 3.43 -12.83
C SER A 77 1.60 4.93 -12.82
N CYS A 78 2.08 5.56 -11.78
CA CYS A 78 2.17 7.00 -11.68
C CYS A 78 3.57 7.44 -11.23
N SER A 79 3.95 8.69 -11.52
CA SER A 79 5.31 9.16 -11.34
C SER A 79 5.39 10.61 -10.87
N TYR A 80 6.55 10.96 -10.30
CA TYR A 80 6.90 12.35 -10.03
C TYR A 80 7.07 13.20 -11.30
N ASP A 81 7.12 12.58 -12.51
CA ASP A 81 7.12 13.27 -13.80
C ASP A 81 5.77 13.91 -14.17
N LYS A 82 4.77 13.83 -13.28
CA LYS A 82 3.40 14.33 -13.45
C LYS A 82 2.58 13.55 -14.47
N THR A 83 3.01 12.33 -14.80
CA THR A 83 2.27 11.44 -15.69
C THR A 83 1.73 10.23 -14.95
N SER A 84 0.60 9.72 -15.41
CA SER A 84 0.05 8.43 -15.05
C SER A 84 -0.23 7.64 -16.31
N LEU A 85 0.06 6.35 -16.28
CA LEU A 85 0.01 5.44 -17.42
C LEU A 85 -0.78 4.18 -17.08
N VAL A 86 -1.67 3.80 -17.99
CA VAL A 86 -2.31 2.50 -18.01
C VAL A 86 -1.62 1.63 -19.06
N TRP A 87 -1.05 0.53 -18.62
CA TRP A 87 -0.37 -0.44 -19.48
C TRP A 87 -1.30 -1.60 -19.79
N LYS A 88 -1.52 -1.85 -21.06
CA LYS A 88 -2.26 -3.00 -21.57
C LYS A 88 -1.29 -3.94 -22.29
N LYS A 89 -1.42 -5.22 -22.05
CA LYS A 89 -0.67 -6.22 -22.80
C LYS A 89 -1.41 -6.53 -24.11
N ASP A 90 -0.71 -6.34 -25.22
CA ASP A 90 -1.17 -6.69 -26.55
C ASP A 90 -0.17 -7.68 -27.15
N ASP A 91 -0.62 -8.89 -27.43
CA ASP A 91 0.22 -10.06 -27.69
C ASP A 91 1.30 -10.24 -26.61
N ASN A 92 2.56 -9.98 -26.94
CA ASN A 92 3.69 -10.06 -26.01
C ASN A 92 4.30 -8.70 -25.65
N LYS A 93 3.66 -7.58 -26.07
CA LYS A 93 4.15 -6.23 -25.80
C LYS A 93 3.21 -5.51 -24.83
N TRP A 94 3.79 -4.71 -23.96
CA TRP A 94 3.07 -3.80 -23.10
C TRP A 94 2.98 -2.43 -23.76
N ILE A 95 1.76 -1.94 -23.96
CA ILE A 95 1.48 -0.66 -24.61
C ILE A 95 1.00 0.32 -23.54
N PRO A 96 1.70 1.45 -23.34
CA PRO A 96 1.26 2.50 -22.43
C PRO A 96 0.17 3.36 -23.07
N SER A 97 -0.82 3.72 -22.27
CA SER A 97 -1.81 4.74 -22.59
C SER A 97 -1.74 5.84 -21.53
N ASN A 98 -1.57 7.08 -21.96
CA ASN A 98 -1.55 8.21 -21.04
C ASN A 98 -2.92 8.42 -20.42
N VAL A 99 -2.93 8.78 -19.14
CA VAL A 99 -4.10 9.28 -18.43
C VAL A 99 -4.16 10.79 -18.61
N VAL A 100 -5.25 11.28 -19.21
CA VAL A 100 -5.44 12.72 -19.42
C VAL A 100 -5.90 13.36 -18.12
N SER A 101 -5.01 14.08 -17.47
CA SER A 101 -5.21 14.77 -16.20
C SER A 101 -4.54 16.14 -16.20
N GLN A 102 -4.91 16.99 -15.23
CA GLN A 102 -4.28 18.28 -15.00
C GLN A 102 -3.74 18.34 -13.58
N THR A 103 -2.48 18.05 -13.41
CA THR A 103 -1.75 18.22 -12.15
C THR A 103 -0.55 19.15 -12.34
N LYS A 104 -0.26 19.96 -11.34
CA LYS A 104 0.92 20.87 -11.34
C LYS A 104 2.16 20.18 -10.75
N LEU A 105 1.96 19.21 -9.87
CA LEU A 105 3.02 18.48 -9.17
C LEU A 105 2.90 16.97 -9.46
N GLY A 106 3.90 16.21 -9.00
CA GLY A 106 3.94 14.77 -9.22
C GLY A 106 2.85 13.98 -8.49
N TYR A 107 2.57 12.80 -8.99
CA TYR A 107 1.73 11.82 -8.33
C TYR A 107 2.47 11.18 -7.16
N LEU A 108 1.72 10.72 -6.14
CA LEU A 108 2.25 10.07 -4.93
C LEU A 108 1.76 8.65 -4.76
N CYS A 109 0.56 8.34 -5.20
CA CYS A 109 -0.03 7.01 -5.11
C CYS A 109 -1.02 6.76 -6.23
N CYS A 110 -1.25 5.49 -6.54
CA CYS A 110 -2.31 5.04 -7.45
C CYS A 110 -2.80 3.64 -7.07
N LYS A 111 -4.08 3.38 -7.29
CA LYS A 111 -4.72 2.09 -7.02
C LYS A 111 -5.90 1.84 -7.96
N TRP A 112 -5.97 0.63 -8.51
CA TRP A 112 -7.16 0.15 -9.22
C TRP A 112 -8.31 -0.15 -8.25
N ASN A 113 -9.55 0.01 -8.71
CA ASN A 113 -10.65 -0.70 -8.10
C ASN A 113 -10.60 -2.20 -8.46
N TYR A 114 -11.39 -3.01 -7.77
CA TYR A 114 -11.41 -4.46 -8.00
C TYR A 114 -11.74 -4.83 -9.46
N ARG A 115 -12.71 -4.14 -10.09
CA ARG A 115 -13.15 -4.43 -11.46
C ARG A 115 -12.15 -4.02 -12.55
N GLY A 116 -11.24 -3.08 -12.26
CA GLY A 116 -10.26 -2.55 -13.21
C GLY A 116 -10.87 -1.64 -14.28
N ASP A 117 -12.02 -1.05 -14.00
CA ASP A 117 -12.71 -0.06 -14.81
C ASP A 117 -12.51 1.36 -14.27
N LYS A 118 -12.16 1.49 -12.99
CA LYS A 118 -11.79 2.74 -12.32
C LYS A 118 -10.50 2.58 -11.52
N PHE A 119 -9.87 3.72 -11.23
CA PHE A 119 -8.74 3.81 -10.31
C PHE A 119 -8.77 5.13 -9.54
N CYS A 120 -8.02 5.20 -8.45
CA CYS A 120 -7.80 6.44 -7.72
C CYS A 120 -6.32 6.80 -7.71
N GLU A 121 -6.03 8.10 -7.65
CA GLU A 121 -4.67 8.64 -7.63
C GLU A 121 -4.61 9.86 -6.73
N GLY A 122 -3.53 9.94 -5.95
CA GLY A 122 -3.21 11.09 -5.13
C GLY A 122 -2.00 11.86 -5.66
N THR A 123 -2.03 13.19 -5.52
CA THR A 123 -0.96 14.07 -6.01
C THR A 123 -0.38 14.96 -4.91
N SER A 124 0.82 15.51 -5.18
CA SER A 124 1.48 16.45 -4.25
C SER A 124 0.78 17.81 -4.20
N ASP A 125 -0.05 18.16 -5.19
CA ASP A 125 -0.83 19.38 -5.26
C ASP A 125 -2.30 19.20 -4.85
N ASN A 126 -2.52 18.33 -3.85
CA ASN A 126 -3.78 18.08 -3.16
C ASN A 126 -4.95 17.53 -3.99
N ASN A 127 -4.72 17.03 -5.20
CA ASN A 127 -5.78 16.40 -5.98
C ASN A 127 -5.96 14.94 -5.57
N LEU A 128 -7.23 14.54 -5.45
CA LEU A 128 -7.67 13.15 -5.42
C LEU A 128 -8.41 12.88 -6.72
N PHE A 129 -7.77 12.16 -7.63
CA PHE A 129 -8.34 11.82 -8.93
C PHE A 129 -9.02 10.45 -8.90
N ILE A 130 -10.16 10.37 -9.58
CA ILE A 130 -10.82 9.11 -9.93
C ILE A 130 -10.74 8.96 -11.45
N GLY A 131 -9.93 7.99 -11.88
CA GLY A 131 -9.66 7.73 -13.28
C GLY A 131 -10.60 6.68 -13.85
N TYR A 132 -10.93 6.83 -15.14
CA TYR A 132 -11.77 5.92 -15.88
C TYR A 132 -11.49 6.01 -17.39
N TYR A 133 -11.93 5.00 -18.14
CA TYR A 133 -11.82 5.01 -19.58
C TYR A 133 -13.03 5.71 -20.22
N ASN A 134 -12.76 6.78 -20.96
CA ASN A 134 -13.78 7.46 -21.75
C ASN A 134 -13.89 6.79 -23.13
N THR A 135 -14.99 6.09 -23.35
CA THR A 135 -15.23 5.34 -24.59
C THR A 135 -15.49 6.23 -25.81
N GLU A 136 -16.06 7.43 -25.61
CA GLU A 136 -16.33 8.37 -26.69
C GLU A 136 -15.04 8.93 -27.29
N ASN A 137 -14.08 9.26 -26.41
CA ASN A 137 -12.81 9.86 -26.81
C ASN A 137 -11.68 8.82 -26.97
N ASN A 138 -11.92 7.58 -26.54
CA ASN A 138 -10.96 6.49 -26.61
C ASN A 138 -9.66 6.73 -25.81
N TRP A 139 -9.76 7.33 -24.62
CA TRP A 139 -8.64 7.56 -23.72
C TRP A 139 -8.99 7.41 -22.23
N TRP A 140 -7.98 7.25 -21.40
CA TRP A 140 -8.10 7.33 -19.95
C TRP A 140 -8.14 8.80 -19.50
N THR A 141 -9.06 9.12 -18.61
CA THR A 141 -9.22 10.47 -18.05
C THR A 141 -9.59 10.41 -16.59
N VAL A 142 -9.60 11.57 -15.90
CA VAL A 142 -9.88 11.65 -14.46
C VAL A 142 -10.96 12.69 -14.16
N LYS A 143 -11.71 12.44 -13.08
CA LYS A 143 -12.47 13.46 -12.34
C LYS A 143 -11.78 13.75 -11.02
N ASN A 144 -11.78 15.00 -10.57
CA ASN A 144 -11.11 15.43 -9.35
C ASN A 144 -12.10 15.61 -8.20
N ILE A 145 -11.79 15.01 -7.04
CA ILE A 145 -12.47 15.24 -5.77
C ILE A 145 -11.62 16.24 -4.96
N LYS A 146 -12.06 17.52 -4.90
CA LYS A 146 -11.32 18.62 -4.30
C LYS A 146 -11.66 18.77 -2.82
N ILE A 147 -11.12 17.93 -1.96
CA ILE A 147 -11.39 17.94 -0.52
C ILE A 147 -10.13 18.18 0.32
N HIS A 148 -8.98 17.68 -0.13
CA HIS A 148 -7.72 17.84 0.58
C HIS A 148 -7.10 19.23 0.43
N LYS A 149 -6.38 19.67 1.46
CA LYS A 149 -5.66 20.96 1.53
C LYS A 149 -4.16 20.81 1.34
N SER A 150 -3.66 19.58 1.33
CA SER A 150 -2.24 19.25 1.15
C SER A 150 -2.07 17.94 0.38
N SER A 151 -0.84 17.46 0.25
CA SER A 151 -0.48 16.27 -0.52
C SER A 151 -1.29 15.04 -0.13
N VAL A 152 -1.89 14.35 -1.09
CA VAL A 152 -2.61 13.09 -0.91
C VAL A 152 -1.61 11.94 -1.02
N LEU A 153 -1.29 11.32 0.12
CA LEU A 153 -0.24 10.30 0.20
C LEU A 153 -0.72 8.90 -0.17
N CYS A 154 -2.00 8.60 0.09
CA CYS A 154 -2.58 7.29 -0.11
C CYS A 154 -4.07 7.38 -0.42
N CYS A 155 -4.55 6.46 -1.24
CA CYS A 155 -5.97 6.32 -1.55
C CYS A 155 -6.29 4.90 -2.00
N GLU A 156 -7.54 4.47 -1.78
CA GLU A 156 -8.05 3.17 -2.23
C GLU A 156 -9.57 3.22 -2.43
N ILE A 157 -10.05 2.62 -3.52
CA ILE A 157 -11.48 2.48 -3.80
C ILE A 157 -12.01 1.24 -3.09
N ASP A 158 -13.19 1.34 -2.49
CA ASP A 158 -13.84 0.26 -1.75
C ASP A 158 -14.24 -0.93 -2.66
N PRO A 159 -14.48 -2.12 -2.12
CA PRO A 159 -14.86 -3.29 -2.92
C PRO A 159 -16.15 -3.12 -3.73
N THR A 160 -17.07 -2.23 -3.33
CA THR A 160 -18.27 -1.92 -4.09
C THR A 160 -18.00 -1.00 -5.28
N SER A 161 -16.84 -0.36 -5.29
CA SER A 161 -16.41 0.67 -6.25
C SER A 161 -17.22 1.98 -6.20
N LEU A 162 -17.94 2.22 -5.11
CA LEU A 162 -18.75 3.43 -4.92
C LEU A 162 -18.06 4.48 -4.07
N PHE A 163 -17.10 4.09 -3.24
CA PHE A 163 -16.44 4.97 -2.29
C PHE A 163 -14.92 4.93 -2.44
N VAL A 164 -14.27 6.01 -2.09
CA VAL A 164 -12.82 6.11 -1.99
C VAL A 164 -12.44 6.59 -0.60
N ILE A 165 -11.48 5.92 0.03
CA ILE A 165 -10.78 6.41 1.22
C ILE A 165 -9.50 7.09 0.78
N SER A 166 -9.16 8.22 1.39
CA SER A 166 -7.92 8.95 1.12
C SER A 166 -7.31 9.53 2.39
N GLY A 167 -5.99 9.56 2.43
CA GLY A 167 -5.20 10.12 3.52
C GLY A 167 -4.17 11.12 3.02
N SER A 168 -3.96 12.18 3.78
CA SER A 168 -3.15 13.31 3.36
C SER A 168 -2.21 13.82 4.47
N THR A 169 -1.27 14.67 4.05
CA THR A 169 -0.45 15.49 4.94
C THR A 169 -1.22 16.66 5.57
N ASP A 170 -2.48 16.90 5.18
CA ASP A 170 -3.37 17.86 5.84
C ASP A 170 -3.99 17.31 7.13
N LEU A 171 -3.52 16.15 7.60
CA LEU A 171 -3.93 15.48 8.83
C LEU A 171 -5.39 14.98 8.78
N THR A 172 -5.92 14.75 7.58
CA THR A 172 -7.32 14.36 7.43
C THR A 172 -7.45 13.07 6.61
N ILE A 173 -8.36 12.22 7.05
CA ILE A 173 -8.84 11.05 6.33
C ILE A 173 -10.24 11.39 5.82
N TYR A 174 -10.47 11.20 4.52
CA TYR A 174 -11.79 11.34 3.91
C TYR A 174 -12.28 10.00 3.36
N ILE A 175 -13.59 9.77 3.50
CA ILE A 175 -14.32 8.79 2.72
C ILE A 175 -15.34 9.55 1.87
N SER A 176 -15.21 9.43 0.55
CA SER A 176 -16.00 10.20 -0.40
C SER A 176 -16.59 9.31 -1.48
N SER A 177 -17.70 9.74 -2.07
CA SER A 177 -18.30 9.05 -3.21
C SER A 177 -17.41 9.20 -4.45
N CYS A 178 -17.10 8.08 -5.08
CA CYS A 178 -16.46 7.99 -6.40
C CYS A 178 -17.41 7.39 -7.46
N TYR A 179 -18.71 7.46 -7.22
CA TYR A 179 -19.75 6.93 -8.10
C TYR A 179 -19.79 7.68 -9.42
N LEU A 180 -19.79 6.92 -10.52
CA LEU A 180 -19.88 7.40 -11.89
C LEU A 180 -21.02 6.65 -12.60
N PRO A 181 -22.21 7.26 -12.84
CA PRO A 181 -23.37 6.56 -13.37
C PRO A 181 -23.08 5.75 -14.64
N PHE A 182 -22.36 6.34 -15.58
CA PHE A 182 -22.02 5.72 -16.86
C PHE A 182 -21.07 4.51 -16.77
N ILE A 183 -20.52 4.23 -15.59
CA ILE A 183 -19.67 3.05 -15.31
C ILE A 183 -20.34 2.12 -14.29
N ASP A 184 -20.89 2.70 -13.23
CA ASP A 184 -21.30 1.93 -12.05
C ASP A 184 -22.71 1.36 -12.16
N ASP A 185 -23.64 2.03 -12.88
CA ASP A 185 -25.05 1.64 -12.94
C ASP A 185 -25.26 0.20 -13.39
N ILE A 186 -24.47 -0.29 -14.34
CA ILE A 186 -24.53 -1.66 -14.83
C ILE A 186 -24.09 -2.71 -13.80
N HIS A 187 -23.44 -2.27 -12.73
CA HIS A 187 -22.93 -3.13 -11.65
C HIS A 187 -23.71 -2.99 -10.35
N LEU A 188 -24.70 -2.09 -10.29
CA LEU A 188 -25.49 -1.88 -9.08
C LEU A 188 -26.37 -3.07 -8.79
N THR A 189 -26.30 -3.54 -7.54
CA THR A 189 -27.24 -4.50 -6.97
C THR A 189 -28.31 -3.78 -6.16
N GLU A 190 -29.40 -4.44 -5.79
CA GLU A 190 -30.43 -3.83 -4.93
C GLU A 190 -29.86 -3.29 -3.62
N HIS A 191 -28.87 -3.97 -3.06
CA HIS A 191 -28.19 -3.53 -1.85
C HIS A 191 -27.32 -2.27 -2.09
N THR A 192 -26.59 -2.19 -3.20
CA THR A 192 -25.68 -1.08 -3.48
C THR A 192 -26.39 0.14 -4.01
N LYS A 193 -27.57 0.01 -4.65
CA LYS A 193 -28.39 1.14 -5.08
C LYS A 193 -28.71 2.12 -3.95
N SER A 194 -29.01 1.59 -2.76
CA SER A 194 -29.30 2.42 -1.59
C SER A 194 -28.09 3.19 -1.05
N LEU A 195 -26.87 2.82 -1.45
CA LEU A 195 -25.61 3.43 -1.01
C LEU A 195 -25.12 4.53 -1.95
N VAL A 196 -25.72 4.65 -3.15
CA VAL A 196 -25.28 5.59 -4.17
C VAL A 196 -25.39 7.04 -3.66
N GLN A 197 -24.31 7.80 -3.84
CA GLN A 197 -24.22 9.22 -3.56
C GLN A 197 -23.65 9.92 -4.78
N GLU A 198 -23.94 11.22 -4.96
CA GLU A 198 -23.34 12.01 -6.03
C GLU A 198 -21.80 12.00 -5.93
N PHE A 199 -21.15 12.09 -7.09
CA PHE A 199 -19.69 12.12 -7.19
C PHE A 199 -19.09 13.24 -6.34
N GLY A 200 -18.08 12.91 -5.53
CA GLY A 200 -17.35 13.85 -4.68
C GLY A 200 -18.02 14.21 -3.35
N VAL A 201 -19.23 13.69 -3.08
CA VAL A 201 -19.86 13.87 -1.77
C VAL A 201 -19.02 13.19 -0.70
N THR A 202 -18.66 13.95 0.34
CA THR A 202 -17.96 13.42 1.52
C THR A 202 -18.94 12.76 2.47
N LEU A 203 -18.73 11.47 2.74
CA LEU A 203 -19.54 10.69 3.68
C LEU A 203 -18.99 10.74 5.09
N TYR A 204 -17.66 10.80 5.19
CA TYR A 204 -16.96 10.77 6.46
C TYR A 204 -15.66 11.58 6.39
N GLU A 205 -15.41 12.34 7.45
CA GLU A 205 -14.19 13.11 7.66
C GLU A 205 -13.65 12.82 9.05
N PHE A 206 -12.36 12.53 9.16
CA PHE A 206 -11.70 12.29 10.43
C PHE A 206 -10.36 13.04 10.49
N HIS A 207 -10.23 13.89 11.50
CA HIS A 207 -9.00 14.62 11.74
C HIS A 207 -8.07 13.83 12.66
N THR A 208 -6.84 13.68 12.23
CA THR A 208 -5.75 13.03 12.96
C THR A 208 -4.75 14.05 13.48
N ASN A 209 -3.78 13.60 14.28
CA ASN A 209 -2.70 14.45 14.75
C ASN A 209 -1.42 14.35 13.90
N CYS A 210 -1.44 13.54 12.86
CA CYS A 210 -0.26 13.23 12.05
C CYS A 210 -0.61 12.97 10.57
N TRP A 211 0.39 12.88 9.72
CA TRP A 211 0.25 12.47 8.34
C TRP A 211 -0.22 11.02 8.23
N ILE A 212 -1.01 10.74 7.21
CA ILE A 212 -1.52 9.40 6.94
C ILE A 212 -0.63 8.73 5.91
N ASN A 213 0.01 7.62 6.31
CA ASN A 213 0.97 6.90 5.48
C ASN A 213 0.31 5.88 4.55
N SER A 214 -0.77 5.25 4.99
CA SER A 214 -1.44 4.18 4.25
C SER A 214 -2.91 4.10 4.61
N VAL A 215 -3.74 3.79 3.62
CA VAL A 215 -5.16 3.48 3.80
C VAL A 215 -5.51 2.20 3.06
N THR A 216 -6.51 1.48 3.54
CA THR A 216 -7.09 0.31 2.85
C THR A 216 -8.51 0.07 3.32
N TRP A 217 -9.24 -0.77 2.60
CA TRP A 217 -10.56 -1.25 2.98
C TRP A 217 -10.50 -2.70 3.47
N THR A 218 -11.40 -3.05 4.40
CA THR A 218 -11.67 -4.47 4.69
C THR A 218 -12.32 -5.14 3.48
N LEU A 219 -12.25 -6.47 3.40
CA LEU A 219 -12.66 -7.20 2.19
C LEU A 219 -14.13 -6.98 1.81
N SER A 220 -15.02 -6.75 2.77
CA SER A 220 -16.42 -6.42 2.50
C SER A 220 -16.69 -4.92 2.29
N GLY A 221 -15.69 -4.05 2.49
CA GLY A 221 -15.87 -2.60 2.52
C GLY A 221 -16.58 -2.09 3.78
N LYS A 222 -16.66 -2.91 4.83
CA LYS A 222 -17.32 -2.53 6.08
C LYS A 222 -16.56 -1.47 6.86
N PHE A 223 -15.23 -1.60 6.92
CA PHE A 223 -14.35 -0.67 7.59
C PHE A 223 -13.32 -0.11 6.63
N GLY A 224 -13.10 1.22 6.72
CA GLY A 224 -11.88 1.86 6.24
C GLY A 224 -10.79 1.75 7.31
N LEU A 225 -9.57 1.47 6.89
CA LEU A 225 -8.40 1.40 7.75
C LEU A 225 -7.42 2.47 7.33
N ALA A 226 -6.85 3.19 8.28
CA ALA A 226 -5.82 4.18 8.04
C ALA A 226 -4.66 4.02 9.03
N ALA A 227 -3.46 4.37 8.62
CA ALA A 227 -2.26 4.29 9.44
C ALA A 227 -1.53 5.62 9.47
N GLY A 228 -1.33 6.15 10.67
CA GLY A 228 -0.72 7.42 10.95
C GLY A 228 0.79 7.37 11.20
N GLN A 229 1.45 8.51 11.00
CA GLN A 229 2.88 8.69 11.27
C GLN A 229 3.19 8.72 12.78
N ASP A 230 2.20 8.89 13.65
CA ASP A 230 2.32 8.86 15.10
C ASP A 230 2.13 7.46 15.72
N SER A 231 2.17 6.42 14.91
CA SER A 231 1.94 5.03 15.29
C SER A 231 0.48 4.74 15.67
N THR A 232 -0.48 5.53 15.21
CA THR A 232 -1.91 5.23 15.33
C THR A 232 -2.42 4.45 14.12
N ILE A 233 -3.45 3.65 14.36
CA ILE A 233 -4.23 2.97 13.32
C ILE A 233 -5.69 3.30 13.60
N GLU A 234 -6.37 3.91 12.65
CA GLU A 234 -7.77 4.25 12.69
C GLU A 234 -8.59 3.17 11.96
N VAL A 235 -9.58 2.61 12.65
CA VAL A 235 -10.56 1.70 12.07
C VAL A 235 -11.90 2.42 11.99
N ILE A 236 -12.30 2.76 10.79
CA ILE A 236 -13.40 3.68 10.50
C ILE A 236 -14.64 2.91 10.06
N ASP A 237 -15.69 2.95 10.87
CA ASP A 237 -17.05 2.56 10.50
C ASP A 237 -17.80 3.82 10.04
N TYR A 238 -17.67 4.17 8.75
CA TYR A 238 -18.25 5.40 8.21
C TYR A 238 -19.78 5.40 8.21
N LYS A 239 -20.43 4.23 8.13
CA LYS A 239 -21.90 4.10 8.18
C LYS A 239 -22.46 4.48 9.55
N ASN A 240 -21.78 4.04 10.62
CA ASN A 240 -22.15 4.33 11.99
C ASN A 240 -21.45 5.59 12.54
N LYS A 241 -20.64 6.27 11.72
CA LYS A 241 -19.84 7.46 12.08
C LYS A 241 -18.97 7.22 13.34
N LYS A 242 -18.36 6.04 13.41
CA LYS A 242 -17.53 5.63 14.54
C LYS A 242 -16.10 5.32 14.07
N THR A 243 -15.10 5.79 14.83
CA THR A 243 -13.69 5.44 14.63
C THR A 243 -13.12 4.84 15.90
N ASP A 244 -12.54 3.65 15.78
CA ASP A 244 -11.73 3.04 16.83
C ASP A 244 -10.26 3.39 16.55
N VAL A 245 -9.57 4.03 17.49
CA VAL A 245 -8.15 4.39 17.37
C VAL A 245 -7.31 3.39 18.14
N ILE A 246 -6.35 2.76 17.47
CA ILE A 246 -5.45 1.77 18.02
C ILE A 246 -4.05 2.40 18.10
N ASN A 247 -3.47 2.49 19.28
CA ASN A 247 -2.08 2.89 19.46
C ASN A 247 -1.17 1.68 19.24
N CYS A 248 -0.39 1.71 18.18
CA CYS A 248 0.63 0.72 17.93
C CYS A 248 1.82 0.96 18.86
N LYS A 249 2.25 -0.09 19.58
CA LYS A 249 3.40 0.00 20.51
C LYS A 249 4.77 0.00 19.78
N HIS A 250 4.74 -0.08 18.46
CA HIS A 250 5.90 -0.07 17.58
C HIS A 250 6.09 1.31 16.93
N SER A 251 7.11 1.42 16.09
CA SER A 251 7.33 2.60 15.26
C SER A 251 6.15 2.86 14.31
N PRO A 252 6.07 4.05 13.70
CA PRO A 252 5.00 4.37 12.76
C PRO A 252 4.71 3.28 11.74
N VAL A 253 3.44 3.11 11.40
CA VAL A 253 2.99 2.12 10.42
C VAL A 253 3.18 2.69 9.02
N THR A 254 3.88 1.94 8.15
CA THR A 254 4.14 2.31 6.75
C THR A 254 3.08 1.80 5.80
N PHE A 255 2.60 0.56 6.05
CA PHE A 255 1.58 -0.09 5.24
C PHE A 255 0.57 -0.79 6.13
N ILE A 256 -0.67 -0.75 5.70
CA ILE A 256 -1.76 -1.53 6.28
C ILE A 256 -2.40 -2.35 5.18
N LEU A 257 -2.71 -3.62 5.47
CA LEU A 257 -3.28 -4.55 4.50
C LEU A 257 -4.36 -5.39 5.16
N ALA A 258 -5.58 -5.31 4.66
CA ALA A 258 -6.69 -6.11 5.17
C ALA A 258 -6.53 -7.59 4.80
N ASN A 259 -6.81 -8.47 5.77
CA ASN A 259 -6.83 -9.93 5.60
C ASN A 259 -8.24 -10.51 5.81
N GLY A 260 -9.22 -9.66 5.98
CA GLY A 260 -10.63 -9.98 6.23
C GLY A 260 -11.35 -8.77 6.80
N ASP A 261 -12.58 -8.97 7.28
CA ASP A 261 -13.33 -7.89 7.94
C ASP A 261 -12.93 -7.70 9.40
N ASN A 262 -12.37 -8.75 10.01
CA ASN A 262 -11.99 -8.75 11.42
C ASN A 262 -10.48 -8.94 11.62
N SER A 263 -9.68 -8.84 10.56
CA SER A 263 -8.22 -8.97 10.66
C SER A 263 -7.48 -8.16 9.61
N PHE A 264 -6.32 -7.62 9.99
CA PHE A 264 -5.42 -6.89 9.09
C PHE A 264 -3.96 -7.02 9.54
N TYR A 265 -3.05 -6.74 8.61
CA TYR A 265 -1.62 -6.64 8.88
C TYR A 265 -1.21 -5.17 8.89
N ALA A 266 -0.40 -4.79 9.88
CA ALA A 266 0.28 -3.50 9.96
C ALA A 266 1.79 -3.71 9.86
N VAL A 267 2.42 -3.00 8.96
CA VAL A 267 3.87 -3.03 8.73
C VAL A 267 4.48 -1.74 9.25
N CYS A 268 5.47 -1.85 10.11
CA CYS A 268 6.06 -0.71 10.80
C CYS A 268 7.45 -0.33 10.24
N TYR A 269 7.89 0.90 10.47
CA TYR A 269 9.24 1.39 10.11
C TYR A 269 10.36 0.57 10.76
N ASP A 270 10.14 0.00 11.94
CA ASP A 270 11.06 -0.90 12.62
C ASP A 270 11.12 -2.30 12.00
N ARG A 271 10.46 -2.51 10.86
CA ARG A 271 10.39 -3.75 10.09
C ARG A 271 9.54 -4.84 10.74
N ASN A 272 8.82 -4.51 11.81
CA ASN A 272 7.86 -5.41 12.43
C ASN A 272 6.59 -5.51 11.58
N ILE A 273 6.04 -6.71 11.49
CA ILE A 273 4.77 -7.00 10.86
C ILE A 273 3.84 -7.53 11.94
N LEU A 274 2.75 -6.83 12.19
CA LEU A 274 1.78 -7.14 13.23
C LEU A 274 0.48 -7.63 12.59
N GLU A 275 -0.03 -8.76 13.06
CA GLU A 275 -1.38 -9.22 12.74
C GLU A 275 -2.34 -8.75 13.82
N TYR A 276 -3.33 -7.96 13.44
CA TYR A 276 -4.42 -7.52 14.30
C TYR A 276 -5.67 -8.36 14.05
N GLU A 277 -6.39 -8.66 15.11
CA GLU A 277 -7.68 -9.37 15.06
C GLU A 277 -8.69 -8.68 15.98
N LYS A 278 -9.94 -8.60 15.52
CA LYS A 278 -11.06 -8.10 16.33
C LYS A 278 -11.61 -9.20 17.21
N LYS A 279 -11.49 -9.05 18.55
CA LYS A 279 -12.05 -9.93 19.56
C LYS A 279 -12.89 -9.13 20.56
N GLU A 280 -14.11 -9.57 20.85
CA GLU A 280 -14.99 -8.91 21.82
C GLU A 280 -15.15 -7.40 21.56
N ASN A 281 -15.33 -7.02 20.28
CA ASN A 281 -15.39 -5.63 19.82
C ASN A 281 -14.13 -4.78 20.06
N GLN A 282 -12.99 -5.39 20.39
CA GLN A 282 -11.70 -4.72 20.53
C GLN A 282 -10.69 -5.25 19.54
N TRP A 283 -9.88 -4.38 18.97
CA TRP A 283 -8.76 -4.74 18.11
C TRP A 283 -7.53 -5.04 18.96
N LYS A 284 -6.96 -6.24 18.82
CA LYS A 284 -5.78 -6.70 19.57
C LYS A 284 -4.76 -7.30 18.62
N VAL A 285 -3.48 -7.14 18.97
CA VAL A 285 -2.40 -7.86 18.27
C VAL A 285 -2.55 -9.34 18.55
N LYS A 286 -2.78 -10.12 17.49
CA LYS A 286 -2.85 -11.58 17.53
C LYS A 286 -1.46 -12.20 17.47
N LYS A 287 -0.61 -11.66 16.57
CA LYS A 287 0.72 -12.22 16.31
C LYS A 287 1.66 -11.12 15.81
N THR A 288 2.89 -11.18 16.25
CA THR A 288 4.00 -10.42 15.63
C THR A 288 4.77 -11.38 14.74
N ILE A 289 4.83 -11.07 13.43
CA ILE A 289 5.52 -11.88 12.43
C ILE A 289 6.96 -11.37 12.33
N THR A 290 7.67 -11.38 13.46
CA THR A 290 9.05 -10.96 13.51
C THR A 290 9.90 -12.00 14.20
N ASP A 291 11.19 -11.85 14.01
CA ASP A 291 12.18 -12.63 14.68
C ASP A 291 12.23 -12.32 16.20
N GLU A 292 12.44 -13.33 17.02
CA GLU A 292 12.51 -13.24 18.49
C GLU A 292 13.53 -12.21 19.00
N SER A 293 14.50 -11.82 18.17
CA SER A 293 15.49 -10.79 18.51
C SER A 293 14.90 -9.38 18.61
N GLY A 294 13.85 -9.05 17.84
CA GLY A 294 13.16 -7.77 17.92
C GLY A 294 12.39 -7.59 19.23
N ILE A 295 11.81 -8.69 19.74
CA ILE A 295 11.06 -8.68 21.02
C ILE A 295 11.98 -8.34 22.20
N LYS A 296 13.16 -8.98 22.27
CA LYS A 296 14.14 -8.71 23.33
C LYS A 296 14.66 -7.28 23.35
N LEU A 297 14.64 -6.61 22.20
CA LEU A 297 15.07 -5.24 22.06
C LEU A 297 13.96 -4.26 22.44
N ALA A 298 12.72 -4.52 22.03
CA ALA A 298 11.56 -3.73 22.46
C ALA A 298 11.37 -3.79 24.00
N GLU A 299 11.59 -4.96 24.61
CA GLU A 299 11.58 -5.12 26.06
C GLU A 299 12.71 -4.36 26.77
N LYS A 300 13.88 -4.24 26.15
CA LYS A 300 14.97 -3.38 26.66
C LYS A 300 14.63 -1.90 26.59
N LEU A 301 13.99 -1.47 25.50
CA LEU A 301 13.57 -0.07 25.30
C LEU A 301 12.40 0.33 26.22
N SER A 302 11.46 -0.59 26.50
CA SER A 302 10.34 -0.35 27.41
C SER A 302 10.75 -0.27 28.90
N LYS A 303 11.93 -0.76 29.25
CA LYS A 303 12.49 -0.69 30.62
C LYS A 303 13.34 0.56 30.88
N GLY A 304 13.65 1.37 29.86
CA GLY A 304 14.32 2.66 30.01
C GLY A 304 13.37 3.73 30.56
N ARG A 305 13.71 4.30 31.73
CA ARG A 305 12.82 5.21 32.48
C ARG A 305 13.02 6.71 32.16
N ASP A 306 13.94 7.05 31.23
CA ASP A 306 14.26 8.47 30.95
C ASP A 306 14.44 8.74 29.46
N LEU A 307 13.89 9.90 29.00
CA LEU A 307 13.97 10.35 27.60
C LEU A 307 15.44 10.49 27.13
N SER A 308 16.35 10.83 28.05
CA SER A 308 17.78 10.92 27.79
C SER A 308 18.39 9.56 27.42
N ASP A 309 17.89 8.46 28.01
CA ASP A 309 18.33 7.11 27.71
C ASP A 309 17.78 6.63 26.37
N VAL A 310 16.55 7.01 26.01
CA VAL A 310 15.99 6.74 24.69
C VAL A 310 16.80 7.44 23.61
N ILE A 311 17.17 8.70 23.80
CA ILE A 311 18.01 9.46 22.86
C ILE A 311 19.43 8.88 22.75
N LYS A 312 20.04 8.43 23.88
CA LYS A 312 21.33 7.75 23.86
C LYS A 312 21.25 6.41 23.12
N ILE A 313 20.16 5.67 23.32
CA ILE A 313 19.90 4.42 22.64
C ILE A 313 19.68 4.67 21.14
N CYS A 314 18.90 5.67 20.72
CA CYS A 314 18.73 6.05 19.31
C CYS A 314 20.06 6.50 18.69
N ARG A 315 20.89 7.27 19.39
CA ARG A 315 22.24 7.65 18.92
C ARG A 315 23.23 6.49 18.88
N SER A 316 23.11 5.51 19.78
CA SER A 316 23.91 4.30 19.72
C SER A 316 23.48 3.39 18.58
N TYR A 317 22.20 3.42 18.17
CA TYR A 317 21.67 2.71 17.01
C TYR A 317 22.31 3.18 15.70
N HIS A 318 22.40 4.48 15.47
CA HIS A 318 23.12 5.01 14.31
C HIS A 318 24.62 4.64 14.30
N LYS A 319 25.23 4.50 15.50
CA LYS A 319 26.63 4.03 15.60
C LYS A 319 26.78 2.52 15.50
N VAL A 320 25.78 1.76 15.95
CA VAL A 320 25.77 0.28 15.93
C VAL A 320 25.47 -0.25 14.54
N GLU A 321 24.64 0.44 13.72
CA GLU A 321 24.46 0.07 12.31
C GLU A 321 25.79 0.12 11.53
N VAL A 322 26.67 1.03 11.84
CA VAL A 322 27.97 1.13 11.17
C VAL A 322 28.99 0.07 11.70
N LYS A 323 28.87 -0.39 12.94
CA LYS A 323 29.81 -1.37 13.53
C LYS A 323 29.29 -2.82 13.56
N SER A 324 27.99 -3.05 13.56
CA SER A 324 27.40 -4.40 13.61
C SER A 324 27.22 -5.07 12.25
N LEU A 325 27.54 -4.38 11.17
CA LEU A 325 27.64 -4.98 9.82
C LEU A 325 28.71 -6.08 9.72
N ALA A 326 29.55 -6.25 10.75
CA ALA A 326 30.63 -7.23 10.76
C ALA A 326 30.38 -8.49 11.63
N THR A 327 29.35 -8.53 12.49
CA THR A 327 29.17 -9.66 13.40
C THR A 327 27.71 -10.04 13.63
N LYS A 328 27.33 -11.22 13.13
CA LYS A 328 26.08 -11.97 13.23
C LYS A 328 24.93 -11.45 12.37
N LYS A 329 24.94 -11.89 11.11
CA LYS A 329 23.79 -11.87 10.20
C LYS A 329 22.61 -12.58 10.86
N ASN A 330 21.57 -11.85 11.21
CA ASN A 330 20.27 -12.40 11.51
C ASN A 330 19.52 -12.57 10.18
N PRO A 331 19.40 -13.78 9.62
CA PRO A 331 18.92 -14.00 8.26
C PRO A 331 17.41 -13.76 8.10
N HIS A 332 16.69 -13.41 9.16
CA HIS A 332 15.24 -13.43 9.20
C HIS A 332 14.57 -12.06 9.06
N LEU A 333 15.27 -10.95 9.27
CA LEU A 333 14.71 -9.61 9.17
C LEU A 333 15.02 -8.94 7.82
N HIS A 334 14.13 -8.06 7.37
CA HIS A 334 14.43 -7.10 6.31
C HIS A 334 15.63 -6.23 6.70
N LYS A 335 16.48 -5.89 5.73
CA LYS A 335 17.66 -5.04 6.00
C LYS A 335 17.31 -3.56 6.03
N SER A 336 16.17 -3.20 5.44
CA SER A 336 15.70 -1.83 5.33
C SER A 336 14.19 -1.76 5.55
N ILE A 337 13.62 -0.57 5.40
CA ILE A 337 12.19 -0.32 5.50
C ILE A 337 11.45 -1.14 4.44
N ILE A 338 10.38 -1.80 4.83
CA ILE A 338 9.53 -2.58 3.94
C ILE A 338 8.82 -1.59 3.00
N SER A 339 8.92 -1.82 1.71
CA SER A 339 8.41 -0.95 0.64
C SER A 339 7.14 -1.47 -0.03
N SER A 340 6.88 -2.77 0.06
CA SER A 340 5.61 -3.32 -0.41
C SER A 340 5.22 -4.60 0.32
N VAL A 341 3.92 -4.89 0.33
CA VAL A 341 3.34 -6.06 1.00
C VAL A 341 2.26 -6.66 0.11
N ASN A 342 2.30 -7.98 -0.06
CA ASN A 342 1.31 -8.74 -0.83
C ASN A 342 0.94 -10.02 -0.08
N ILE A 343 -0.28 -10.52 -0.27
CA ILE A 343 -0.76 -11.77 0.36
C ILE A 343 -1.21 -12.75 -0.71
N ARG A 344 -0.84 -14.03 -0.54
CA ARG A 344 -1.37 -15.15 -1.30
C ARG A 344 -1.42 -16.41 -0.46
N ASN A 345 -2.57 -17.08 -0.40
CA ASN A 345 -2.73 -18.43 0.19
C ASN A 345 -1.98 -18.61 1.52
N LYS A 346 -2.17 -17.68 2.48
CA LYS A 346 -1.47 -17.66 3.77
C LYS A 346 0.05 -17.42 3.67
N ILE A 347 0.53 -16.92 2.55
CA ILE A 347 1.90 -16.44 2.40
C ILE A 347 1.86 -14.92 2.27
N LEU A 348 2.49 -14.22 3.19
CA LEU A 348 2.75 -12.80 3.11
C LEU A 348 4.09 -12.60 2.39
N ILE A 349 4.11 -11.78 1.34
CA ILE A 349 5.29 -11.47 0.54
C ILE A 349 5.61 -10.00 0.76
N THR A 350 6.81 -9.72 1.19
CA THR A 350 7.26 -8.35 1.48
C THR A 350 8.54 -8.04 0.71
N SER A 351 8.69 -6.79 0.27
CA SER A 351 9.97 -6.29 -0.26
C SER A 351 10.45 -5.11 0.56
N ASP A 352 11.74 -4.83 0.50
CA ASP A 352 12.34 -3.67 1.19
C ASP A 352 13.12 -2.75 0.24
N ILE A 353 13.40 -1.54 0.71
CA ILE A 353 14.13 -0.51 -0.06
C ILE A 353 15.57 -0.97 -0.37
N ALA A 354 16.12 -1.95 0.35
CA ALA A 354 17.44 -2.53 0.07
C ALA A 354 17.40 -3.62 -1.01
N GLY A 355 16.22 -4.00 -1.52
CA GLY A 355 16.05 -4.97 -2.61
C GLY A 355 15.85 -6.41 -2.17
N PHE A 356 15.54 -6.67 -0.90
CA PHE A 356 15.24 -8.01 -0.40
C PHE A 356 13.74 -8.31 -0.51
N VAL A 357 13.43 -9.52 -0.96
CA VAL A 357 12.07 -10.06 -0.95
C VAL A 357 12.02 -11.20 0.04
N LYS A 358 11.01 -11.21 0.91
CA LYS A 358 10.78 -12.23 1.93
C LYS A 358 9.38 -12.77 1.87
N CYS A 359 9.26 -14.08 2.15
CA CYS A 359 7.99 -14.79 2.25
C CYS A 359 7.79 -15.29 3.67
N TRP A 360 6.61 -15.04 4.22
CA TRP A 360 6.23 -15.37 5.59
C TRP A 360 5.00 -16.27 5.56
N ASN A 361 5.02 -17.38 6.30
CA ASN A 361 3.81 -18.19 6.53
C ASN A 361 2.98 -17.54 7.63
N ILE A 362 1.72 -17.20 7.33
CA ILE A 362 0.77 -16.50 8.20
C ILE A 362 -0.42 -17.38 8.58
#